data_c7ac104931bb8ecfc08d5c718bfce691
#
_entry.id   c7ac104931bb8ecfc08d5c718bfce691
#
_cell.length_a   1.000
_cell.length_b   1.000
_cell.length_c   1.000
_cell.angle_alpha   90.00
_cell.angle_beta   90.00
_cell.angle_gamma   90.00
#
_symmetry.space_group_name_H-M   'P 1'
#
loop_
_entity.id
_entity.type
_entity.pdbx_description
1 polymer ?
#
loop_
_entity_poly.entity_id
_entity_poly.type
_entity_poly.pdbx_seq_one_letter_code
_entity_poly.pdbx_strand_id
1 'polypeptide(L)'
;IEKTGHIDVNLGGKKWASLTSFTYSDFDDLRQGNWRSHGYEDFGKRPYYVERINGKDSMMVNNNPNLQVQTGYSQYDVLQKVAFMPSAKTTHSLNFQYSTSSDVYRYDRLTEINSSGILKNAQWYYGPQQRLLASFQSEHHTDNWLYNTSKLTLAFQDVQESRHNRSFGSPWLNHRTENVKVYTLNLDMSKNIGEQELRYGIELAHNRVESVAEKENIDTQLTEPISTRYPAGGASMSSAAAYLTHSWEINDKWILNDGLRYTYTLLKANFEPLDFYPFPFTNITQKAGALNRNIGLVFLPND
;
A
#
# COMPACT_ATOMS: atom_id res chain seq x y z
N ILE A 1 -10.96 -10.19 -20.36
CA ILE A 1 -10.91 -8.89 -21.09
C ILE A 1 -11.06 -7.80 -20.05
N GLU A 2 -10.24 -6.76 -20.16
CA GLU A 2 -10.36 -5.55 -19.35
C GLU A 2 -11.27 -4.54 -20.09
N LYS A 3 -12.15 -3.90 -19.34
CA LYS A 3 -12.99 -2.79 -19.77
C LYS A 3 -12.75 -1.64 -18.81
N THR A 4 -12.04 -0.61 -19.27
CA THR A 4 -11.72 0.55 -18.44
C THR A 4 -12.30 1.82 -19.04
N GLY A 5 -13.01 2.57 -18.23
CA GLY A 5 -13.48 3.92 -18.52
C GLY A 5 -12.76 4.92 -17.63
N HIS A 6 -12.17 5.96 -18.24
CA HIS A 6 -11.47 7.01 -17.54
C HIS A 6 -11.95 8.39 -18.00
N ILE A 7 -12.16 9.28 -17.06
CA ILE A 7 -12.43 10.70 -17.33
C ILE A 7 -11.62 11.56 -16.37
N ASP A 8 -10.99 12.59 -16.91
CA ASP A 8 -10.38 13.65 -16.12
C ASP A 8 -10.83 15.03 -16.58
N VAL A 9 -10.89 15.94 -15.62
CA VAL A 9 -11.21 17.36 -15.84
C VAL A 9 -10.14 18.19 -15.15
N ASN A 10 -9.43 19.00 -15.96
CA ASN A 10 -8.40 19.89 -15.49
C ASN A 10 -8.83 21.34 -15.73
N LEU A 11 -8.95 22.10 -14.65
CA LEU A 11 -9.39 23.48 -14.66
C LEU A 11 -8.26 24.37 -14.12
N GLY A 12 -7.92 25.43 -14.84
CA GLY A 12 -6.89 26.37 -14.45
C GLY A 12 -7.36 27.82 -14.47
N GLY A 13 -6.94 28.56 -13.48
CA GLY A 13 -7.14 30.02 -13.36
C GLY A 13 -5.83 30.72 -12.95
N LYS A 14 -5.90 32.03 -12.74
CA LYS A 14 -4.70 32.82 -12.38
C LYS A 14 -4.04 32.38 -11.07
N LYS A 15 -4.82 31.90 -10.11
CA LYS A 15 -4.33 31.53 -8.76
C LYS A 15 -4.78 30.14 -8.34
N TRP A 16 -5.65 29.48 -9.11
CA TRP A 16 -6.23 28.18 -8.76
C TRP A 16 -6.09 27.23 -9.92
N ALA A 17 -5.80 25.99 -9.59
CA ALA A 17 -5.90 24.87 -10.51
C ALA A 17 -6.57 23.71 -9.80
N SER A 18 -7.36 22.94 -10.55
CA SER A 18 -8.06 21.75 -10.03
C SER A 18 -7.97 20.63 -11.06
N LEU A 19 -7.64 19.44 -10.59
CA LEU A 19 -7.71 18.21 -11.36
C LEU A 19 -8.64 17.24 -10.65
N THR A 20 -9.68 16.83 -11.35
CA THR A 20 -10.60 15.77 -10.92
C THR A 20 -10.47 14.61 -11.87
N SER A 21 -10.28 13.41 -11.37
CA SER A 21 -10.16 12.20 -12.18
C SER A 21 -11.00 11.08 -11.58
N PHE A 22 -11.65 10.32 -12.45
CA PHE A 22 -12.40 9.12 -12.10
C PHE A 22 -12.05 8.01 -13.09
N THR A 23 -11.77 6.82 -12.55
CA THR A 23 -11.54 5.61 -13.33
C THR A 23 -12.41 4.49 -12.80
N TYR A 24 -13.04 3.76 -13.70
CA TYR A 24 -13.69 2.49 -13.41
C TYR A 24 -13.11 1.43 -14.32
N SER A 25 -12.69 0.31 -13.73
CA SER A 25 -12.13 -0.85 -14.44
C SER A 25 -12.92 -2.10 -14.07
N ASP A 26 -13.25 -2.89 -15.07
CA ASP A 26 -13.90 -4.20 -14.94
C ASP A 26 -13.01 -5.23 -15.62
N PHE A 27 -12.53 -6.18 -14.84
CA PHE A 27 -11.64 -7.24 -15.27
C PHE A 27 -12.42 -8.56 -15.29
N ASP A 28 -12.60 -9.12 -16.47
CA ASP A 28 -13.11 -10.48 -16.61
C ASP A 28 -12.14 -11.50 -16.00
N ASP A 29 -12.56 -12.74 -15.90
CA ASP A 29 -11.71 -13.84 -15.46
C ASP A 29 -10.38 -13.91 -16.19
N LEU A 30 -9.30 -14.13 -15.45
CA LEU A 30 -7.95 -14.27 -15.99
C LEU A 30 -7.87 -15.41 -16.99
N ARG A 31 -7.19 -15.19 -18.11
CA ARG A 31 -6.96 -16.19 -19.14
C ARG A 31 -5.49 -16.50 -19.26
N GLN A 32 -5.13 -17.75 -19.10
CA GLN A 32 -3.78 -18.26 -19.34
C GLN A 32 -3.50 -18.37 -20.84
N GLY A 33 -2.24 -18.16 -21.23
CA GLY A 33 -1.79 -18.40 -22.59
C GLY A 33 -1.92 -19.87 -23.00
N ASN A 34 -2.09 -20.13 -24.30
CA ASN A 34 -2.23 -21.49 -24.83
C ASN A 34 -0.87 -22.19 -25.02
N TRP A 35 0.20 -21.42 -25.18
CA TRP A 35 1.54 -21.95 -25.39
C TRP A 35 2.24 -22.19 -24.05
N ARG A 36 2.72 -23.42 -23.87
CA ARG A 36 3.48 -23.85 -22.70
C ARG A 36 4.72 -24.60 -23.15
N SER A 37 5.79 -24.50 -22.37
CA SER A 37 7.00 -25.27 -22.63
C SER A 37 6.73 -26.75 -22.42
N HIS A 38 7.45 -27.59 -23.20
CA HIS A 38 7.40 -29.05 -23.06
C HIS A 38 7.70 -29.47 -21.61
N GLY A 39 6.88 -30.36 -21.07
CA GLY A 39 6.94 -30.79 -19.66
C GLY A 39 6.15 -29.91 -18.69
N TYR A 40 5.53 -28.81 -19.16
CA TYR A 40 4.71 -27.90 -18.36
C TYR A 40 3.33 -27.66 -18.98
N GLU A 41 2.80 -28.65 -19.68
CA GLU A 41 1.57 -28.55 -20.47
C GLU A 41 0.34 -28.20 -19.63
N ASP A 42 0.38 -28.55 -18.34
CA ASP A 42 -0.70 -28.25 -17.38
C ASP A 42 -0.45 -27.03 -16.51
N PHE A 43 0.69 -26.37 -16.68
CA PHE A 43 1.01 -25.18 -15.89
C PHE A 43 -0.04 -24.09 -16.04
N GLY A 44 -0.59 -23.63 -14.90
CA GLY A 44 -1.60 -22.58 -14.85
C GLY A 44 -2.98 -22.99 -15.36
N LYS A 45 -3.22 -24.23 -15.75
CA LYS A 45 -4.57 -24.73 -16.06
C LYS A 45 -5.42 -24.84 -14.79
N ARG A 46 -6.71 -24.57 -14.94
CA ARG A 46 -7.73 -24.77 -13.90
C ARG A 46 -8.80 -25.74 -14.39
N PRO A 47 -8.57 -27.05 -14.24
CA PRO A 47 -9.50 -28.06 -14.76
C PRO A 47 -10.81 -28.15 -13.96
N TYR A 48 -10.80 -27.69 -12.71
CA TYR A 48 -11.96 -27.75 -11.83
C TYR A 48 -12.15 -26.43 -11.09
N TYR A 49 -13.39 -26.17 -10.69
CA TYR A 49 -13.78 -25.09 -9.77
C TYR A 49 -14.85 -25.56 -8.81
N VAL A 50 -15.16 -24.77 -7.79
CA VAL A 50 -16.15 -25.16 -6.78
C VAL A 50 -17.43 -24.37 -6.97
N GLU A 51 -18.57 -25.07 -6.97
CA GLU A 51 -19.90 -24.49 -6.80
C GLU A 51 -20.57 -25.07 -5.56
N ARG A 52 -21.42 -24.26 -4.92
CA ARG A 52 -22.21 -24.71 -3.79
C ARG A 52 -23.62 -25.08 -4.26
N ILE A 53 -23.92 -26.38 -4.31
CA ILE A 53 -25.19 -26.92 -4.80
C ILE A 53 -25.93 -27.55 -3.62
N ASN A 54 -27.16 -27.09 -3.34
CA ASN A 54 -27.99 -27.59 -2.22
C ASN A 54 -27.22 -27.60 -0.87
N GLY A 55 -26.46 -26.53 -0.59
CA GLY A 55 -25.69 -26.41 0.65
C GLY A 55 -24.41 -27.25 0.72
N LYS A 56 -24.00 -27.92 -0.37
CA LYS A 56 -22.78 -28.73 -0.43
C LYS A 56 -21.83 -28.23 -1.52
N ASP A 57 -20.53 -28.23 -1.23
CA ASP A 57 -19.53 -27.94 -2.22
C ASP A 57 -19.41 -29.09 -3.23
N SER A 58 -19.38 -28.72 -4.50
CA SER A 58 -19.26 -29.66 -5.63
C SER A 58 -18.13 -29.20 -6.53
N MET A 59 -17.27 -30.17 -6.93
CA MET A 59 -16.24 -29.92 -7.94
C MET A 59 -16.88 -29.96 -9.33
N MET A 60 -16.86 -28.84 -10.03
CA MET A 60 -17.35 -28.69 -11.39
C MET A 60 -16.20 -28.76 -12.37
N VAL A 61 -16.42 -29.40 -13.51
CA VAL A 61 -15.44 -29.44 -14.61
C VAL A 61 -15.41 -28.08 -15.29
N ASN A 62 -14.24 -27.52 -15.45
CA ASN A 62 -14.05 -26.31 -16.23
C ASN A 62 -13.84 -26.69 -17.71
N ASN A 63 -14.81 -26.40 -18.54
CA ASN A 63 -14.76 -26.69 -19.99
C ASN A 63 -13.66 -25.89 -20.73
N ASN A 64 -13.11 -24.86 -20.11
CA ASN A 64 -11.99 -24.10 -20.63
C ASN A 64 -10.91 -23.95 -19.56
N PRO A 65 -10.00 -24.94 -19.38
CA PRO A 65 -9.00 -24.94 -18.31
C PRO A 65 -8.02 -23.75 -18.34
N ASN A 66 -7.93 -23.03 -19.47
CA ASN A 66 -7.13 -21.80 -19.56
C ASN A 66 -7.81 -20.58 -18.95
N LEU A 67 -9.12 -20.67 -18.66
CA LEU A 67 -9.86 -19.61 -18.00
C LEU A 67 -9.84 -19.85 -16.48
N GLN A 68 -9.39 -18.87 -15.72
CA GLN A 68 -9.39 -18.88 -14.26
C GLN A 68 -10.76 -18.42 -13.75
N VAL A 69 -11.76 -19.31 -13.85
CA VAL A 69 -13.16 -19.01 -13.49
C VAL A 69 -13.26 -18.38 -12.09
N GLN A 70 -14.13 -17.38 -11.93
CA GLN A 70 -14.37 -16.63 -10.68
C GLN A 70 -13.18 -15.74 -10.24
N THR A 71 -12.30 -15.32 -11.15
CA THR A 71 -11.20 -14.40 -10.82
C THR A 71 -11.42 -12.98 -11.30
N GLY A 72 -12.53 -12.71 -11.97
CA GLY A 72 -12.94 -11.37 -12.37
C GLY A 72 -13.17 -10.46 -11.16
N TYR A 73 -12.86 -9.19 -11.29
CA TYR A 73 -13.10 -8.17 -10.28
C TYR A 73 -13.28 -6.80 -10.90
N SER A 74 -13.83 -5.86 -10.15
CA SER A 74 -13.94 -4.48 -10.54
C SER A 74 -13.21 -3.56 -9.57
N GLN A 75 -12.80 -2.39 -10.07
CA GLN A 75 -12.11 -1.37 -9.29
C GLN A 75 -12.55 0.00 -9.74
N TYR A 76 -12.63 0.95 -8.81
CA TYR A 76 -12.74 2.35 -9.12
C TYR A 76 -11.77 3.20 -8.31
N ASP A 77 -11.30 4.27 -8.97
CA ASP A 77 -10.33 5.21 -8.44
C ASP A 77 -10.85 6.62 -8.63
N VAL A 78 -10.74 7.43 -7.59
CA VAL A 78 -11.10 8.84 -7.59
C VAL A 78 -9.89 9.65 -7.16
N LEU A 79 -9.59 10.72 -7.90
CA LEU A 79 -8.56 11.68 -7.53
C LEU A 79 -9.12 13.09 -7.63
N GLN A 80 -8.89 13.89 -6.58
CA GLN A 80 -9.11 15.32 -6.57
C GLN A 80 -7.84 16.03 -6.10
N LYS A 81 -7.29 16.87 -6.95
CA LYS A 81 -6.16 17.74 -6.59
C LYS A 81 -6.53 19.19 -6.80
N VAL A 82 -6.26 20.02 -5.82
CA VAL A 82 -6.47 21.47 -5.90
C VAL A 82 -5.17 22.17 -5.56
N ALA A 83 -4.75 23.10 -6.39
CA ALA A 83 -3.60 23.95 -6.13
C ALA A 83 -4.07 25.42 -5.99
N PHE A 84 -3.48 26.11 -5.03
CA PHE A 84 -3.67 27.54 -4.81
C PHE A 84 -2.33 28.26 -4.77
N MET A 85 -2.17 29.26 -5.63
CA MET A 85 -0.97 30.07 -5.79
C MET A 85 -1.28 31.52 -5.40
N PRO A 86 -1.23 31.86 -4.10
CA PRO A 86 -1.50 33.24 -3.64
C PRO A 86 -0.51 34.25 -4.21
N SER A 87 0.71 33.80 -4.47
CA SER A 87 1.78 34.60 -5.08
C SER A 87 2.66 33.73 -5.99
N ALA A 88 3.56 34.36 -6.76
CA ALA A 88 4.56 33.64 -7.56
C ALA A 88 5.57 32.83 -6.71
N LYS A 89 5.63 33.09 -5.40
CA LYS A 89 6.57 32.47 -4.47
C LYS A 89 5.95 31.38 -3.59
N THR A 90 4.63 31.20 -3.65
CA THR A 90 3.94 30.29 -2.72
C THR A 90 2.93 29.46 -3.47
N THR A 91 2.99 28.16 -3.28
CA THR A 91 2.02 27.20 -3.79
C THR A 91 1.53 26.31 -2.66
N HIS A 92 0.22 26.21 -2.51
CA HIS A 92 -0.43 25.25 -1.65
C HIS A 92 -1.15 24.23 -2.51
N SER A 93 -1.10 22.96 -2.14
CA SER A 93 -1.86 21.93 -2.82
C SER A 93 -2.52 20.98 -1.82
N LEU A 94 -3.77 20.62 -2.11
CA LEU A 94 -4.51 19.54 -1.47
C LEU A 94 -4.64 18.42 -2.50
N ASN A 95 -4.41 17.21 -2.07
CA ASN A 95 -4.59 16.01 -2.88
C ASN A 95 -5.40 14.99 -2.09
N PHE A 96 -6.48 14.50 -2.68
CA PHE A 96 -7.34 13.46 -2.16
C PHE A 96 -7.41 12.34 -3.19
N GLN A 97 -7.21 11.11 -2.74
CA GLN A 97 -7.33 9.91 -3.55
C GLN A 97 -8.12 8.86 -2.79
N TYR A 98 -9.03 8.21 -3.48
CA TYR A 98 -9.75 7.06 -2.98
C TYR A 98 -9.76 5.97 -4.04
N SER A 99 -9.42 4.76 -3.63
CA SER A 99 -9.40 3.58 -4.48
C SER A 99 -10.05 2.42 -3.73
N THR A 100 -10.89 1.65 -4.42
CA THR A 100 -11.46 0.42 -3.87
C THR A 100 -11.71 -0.60 -4.97
N SER A 101 -11.63 -1.89 -4.62
CA SER A 101 -11.94 -3.00 -5.50
C SER A 101 -13.11 -3.82 -4.95
N SER A 102 -13.74 -4.64 -5.80
CA SER A 102 -14.48 -5.81 -5.35
C SER A 102 -13.54 -6.90 -4.82
N ASP A 103 -14.08 -8.05 -4.48
CA ASP A 103 -13.27 -9.21 -4.12
C ASP A 103 -12.36 -9.64 -5.26
N VAL A 104 -11.09 -9.97 -4.94
CA VAL A 104 -10.07 -10.41 -5.88
C VAL A 104 -9.67 -11.85 -5.55
N TYR A 105 -10.20 -12.80 -6.31
CA TYR A 105 -9.99 -14.21 -6.07
C TYR A 105 -8.58 -14.66 -6.48
N ARG A 106 -7.97 -15.51 -5.67
CA ARG A 106 -6.63 -16.05 -5.88
C ARG A 106 -6.68 -17.37 -6.63
N TYR A 107 -6.43 -17.32 -7.94
CA TYR A 107 -6.44 -18.51 -8.79
C TYR A 107 -5.42 -19.58 -8.32
N ASP A 108 -4.24 -19.18 -7.83
CA ASP A 108 -3.20 -20.09 -7.35
C ASP A 108 -3.66 -20.91 -6.13
N ARG A 109 -4.52 -20.37 -5.29
CA ARG A 109 -5.10 -21.08 -4.14
C ARG A 109 -6.32 -21.91 -4.52
N LEU A 110 -7.05 -21.48 -5.52
CA LEU A 110 -8.26 -22.16 -5.98
C LEU A 110 -7.96 -23.34 -6.94
N THR A 111 -6.71 -23.53 -7.33
CA THR A 111 -6.25 -24.68 -8.12
C THR A 111 -5.52 -25.74 -7.29
N GLU A 112 -5.24 -25.46 -6.01
CA GLU A 112 -4.59 -26.43 -5.13
C GLU A 112 -5.47 -27.66 -4.88
N ILE A 113 -4.91 -28.84 -5.10
CA ILE A 113 -5.54 -30.12 -4.80
C ILE A 113 -4.85 -30.83 -3.63
N ASN A 114 -5.59 -31.67 -2.91
CA ASN A 114 -5.04 -32.55 -1.89
C ASN A 114 -4.57 -33.89 -2.51
N SER A 115 -4.04 -34.80 -1.67
CA SER A 115 -3.57 -36.13 -2.09
C SER A 115 -4.67 -37.03 -2.70
N SER A 116 -5.95 -36.71 -2.45
CA SER A 116 -7.09 -37.42 -2.99
C SER A 116 -7.64 -36.80 -4.28
N GLY A 117 -6.96 -35.80 -4.85
CA GLY A 117 -7.41 -35.13 -6.07
C GLY A 117 -8.56 -34.13 -5.88
N ILE A 118 -8.90 -33.79 -4.62
CA ILE A 118 -9.98 -32.85 -4.29
C ILE A 118 -9.38 -31.45 -4.09
N LEU A 119 -10.07 -30.41 -4.56
CA LEU A 119 -9.68 -29.01 -4.33
C LEU A 119 -9.59 -28.73 -2.82
N LYS A 120 -8.52 -28.06 -2.38
CA LYS A 120 -8.32 -27.72 -0.97
C LYS A 120 -9.22 -26.60 -0.52
N ASN A 121 -9.41 -25.58 -1.36
CA ASN A 121 -10.17 -24.37 -1.05
C ASN A 121 -11.41 -24.28 -1.92
N ALA A 122 -12.55 -24.02 -1.28
CA ALA A 122 -13.77 -23.65 -1.98
C ALA A 122 -13.78 -22.14 -2.32
N GLN A 123 -13.23 -21.32 -1.42
CA GLN A 123 -13.10 -19.87 -1.60
C GLN A 123 -11.74 -19.42 -1.09
N TRP A 124 -11.12 -18.50 -1.81
CA TRP A 124 -9.92 -17.81 -1.37
C TRP A 124 -9.80 -16.50 -2.13
N TYR A 125 -9.96 -15.37 -1.44
CA TYR A 125 -9.93 -14.04 -2.05
C TYR A 125 -9.38 -12.99 -1.10
N TYR A 126 -8.93 -11.89 -1.69
CA TYR A 126 -8.67 -10.62 -0.99
C TYR A 126 -9.83 -9.67 -1.29
N GLY A 127 -10.07 -8.71 -0.42
CA GLY A 127 -10.95 -7.61 -0.72
C GLY A 127 -12.27 -7.57 0.04
N PRO A 128 -12.98 -6.46 -0.14
CA PRO A 128 -12.54 -5.32 -0.91
C PRO A 128 -11.27 -4.68 -0.34
N GLN A 129 -10.31 -4.32 -1.21
CA GLN A 129 -9.17 -3.49 -0.83
C GLN A 129 -9.59 -2.03 -0.93
N GLN A 130 -9.26 -1.23 0.08
CA GLN A 130 -9.60 0.18 0.12
C GLN A 130 -8.37 1.01 0.50
N ARG A 131 -8.20 2.12 -0.16
CA ARG A 131 -7.16 3.09 0.17
C ARG A 131 -7.70 4.51 0.04
N LEU A 132 -7.59 5.26 1.11
CA LEU A 132 -7.80 6.70 1.12
C LEU A 132 -6.46 7.38 1.38
N LEU A 133 -6.14 8.40 0.60
CA LEU A 133 -5.01 9.31 0.80
C LEU A 133 -5.53 10.73 0.82
N ALA A 134 -5.20 11.50 1.85
CA ALA A 134 -5.36 12.94 1.89
C ALA A 134 -4.01 13.58 2.20
N SER A 135 -3.57 14.55 1.40
CA SER A 135 -2.32 15.27 1.67
C SER A 135 -2.45 16.76 1.40
N PHE A 136 -1.75 17.51 2.22
CA PHE A 136 -1.51 18.96 2.06
C PHE A 136 -0.03 19.19 1.84
N GLN A 137 0.29 20.00 0.84
CA GLN A 137 1.64 20.45 0.56
C GLN A 137 1.67 21.97 0.47
N SER A 138 2.66 22.58 1.08
CA SER A 138 2.94 24.02 0.98
C SER A 138 4.38 24.22 0.59
N GLU A 139 4.60 24.86 -0.54
CA GLU A 139 5.92 25.18 -1.05
C GLU A 139 6.09 26.71 -1.09
N HIS A 140 7.22 27.19 -0.57
CA HIS A 140 7.54 28.60 -0.50
C HIS A 140 8.96 28.85 -0.97
N HIS A 141 9.10 29.82 -1.89
CA HIS A 141 10.37 30.27 -2.44
C HIS A 141 10.67 31.69 -1.94
N THR A 142 11.85 31.90 -1.37
CA THR A 142 12.29 33.19 -0.89
C THR A 142 13.82 33.21 -0.80
N ASP A 143 14.40 34.38 -0.67
CA ASP A 143 15.82 34.47 -0.35
C ASP A 143 15.97 35.09 1.05
N ASN A 144 15.97 34.26 2.06
CA ASN A 144 16.22 34.65 3.43
C ASN A 144 17.45 33.90 4.00
N TRP A 145 17.83 34.21 5.23
CA TRP A 145 19.01 33.59 5.85
C TRP A 145 18.85 32.08 6.10
N LEU A 146 17.62 31.58 6.23
CA LEU A 146 17.32 30.20 6.58
C LEU A 146 17.18 29.32 5.33
N TYR A 147 16.40 29.74 4.32
CA TYR A 147 16.15 28.91 3.13
C TYR A 147 15.92 29.74 1.87
N ASN A 148 16.13 29.11 0.70
CA ASN A 148 15.65 29.58 -0.59
C ASN A 148 14.35 28.87 -0.97
N THR A 149 14.22 27.59 -0.61
CA THR A 149 12.99 26.80 -0.80
C THR A 149 12.63 26.09 0.50
N SER A 150 11.36 26.13 0.87
CA SER A 150 10.79 25.36 1.97
C SER A 150 9.56 24.60 1.47
N LYS A 151 9.46 23.33 1.78
CA LYS A 151 8.36 22.45 1.42
C LYS A 151 7.87 21.69 2.64
N LEU A 152 6.64 21.99 3.05
CA LEU A 152 5.93 21.24 4.08
C LEU A 152 4.96 20.26 3.41
N THR A 153 5.01 19.00 3.79
CA THR A 153 4.05 17.98 3.37
C THR A 153 3.44 17.31 4.60
N LEU A 154 2.12 17.33 4.68
CA LEU A 154 1.32 16.58 5.65
C LEU A 154 0.52 15.54 4.88
N ALA A 155 0.52 14.28 5.32
CA ALA A 155 -0.33 13.29 4.70
C ALA A 155 -0.95 12.34 5.72
N PHE A 156 -2.16 11.91 5.37
CA PHE A 156 -2.92 10.85 6.05
C PHE A 156 -3.27 9.78 5.03
N GLN A 157 -3.10 8.51 5.41
CA GLN A 157 -3.60 7.39 4.64
C GLN A 157 -4.38 6.45 5.55
N ASP A 158 -5.46 5.90 5.02
CA ASP A 158 -6.24 4.81 5.60
C ASP A 158 -6.28 3.69 4.56
N VAL A 159 -5.69 2.55 4.91
CA VAL A 159 -5.56 1.40 4.02
C VAL A 159 -6.19 0.20 4.70
N GLN A 160 -7.19 -0.38 4.05
CA GLN A 160 -7.80 -1.62 4.49
C GLN A 160 -7.48 -2.72 3.50
N GLU A 161 -6.97 -3.83 4.03
CA GLU A 161 -6.80 -5.09 3.32
C GLU A 161 -7.55 -6.17 4.07
N SER A 162 -8.13 -7.11 3.32
CA SER A 162 -8.77 -8.27 3.92
C SER A 162 -8.41 -9.54 3.18
N ARG A 163 -8.50 -10.67 3.89
CA ARG A 163 -8.21 -11.99 3.36
C ARG A 163 -9.27 -12.96 3.84
N HIS A 164 -9.86 -13.66 2.90
CA HIS A 164 -10.96 -14.58 3.14
C HIS A 164 -10.65 -15.96 2.56
N ASN A 165 -10.89 -16.99 3.34
CA ASN A 165 -10.66 -18.34 2.86
C ASN A 165 -11.60 -19.36 3.52
N ARG A 166 -12.08 -20.30 2.72
CA ARG A 166 -12.92 -21.43 3.12
C ARG A 166 -12.42 -22.71 2.47
N SER A 167 -12.17 -23.71 3.28
CA SER A 167 -11.80 -25.05 2.78
C SER A 167 -12.98 -25.73 2.08
N PHE A 168 -12.69 -26.59 1.12
CA PHE A 168 -13.70 -27.41 0.45
C PHE A 168 -14.44 -28.30 1.46
N GLY A 169 -15.76 -28.30 1.40
CA GLY A 169 -16.65 -29.06 2.30
C GLY A 169 -16.82 -28.44 3.69
N SER A 170 -16.14 -27.35 4.01
CA SER A 170 -16.31 -26.64 5.29
C SER A 170 -17.39 -25.58 5.19
N PRO A 171 -18.27 -25.42 6.19
CA PRO A 171 -19.18 -24.29 6.27
C PRO A 171 -18.49 -23.02 6.81
N TRP A 172 -17.24 -23.11 7.30
CA TRP A 172 -16.55 -22.00 7.96
C TRP A 172 -15.71 -21.18 6.98
N LEU A 173 -16.11 -19.95 6.75
CA LEU A 173 -15.37 -18.93 6.01
C LEU A 173 -14.58 -18.06 7.00
N ASN A 174 -13.26 -18.05 6.88
CA ASN A 174 -12.39 -17.23 7.69
C ASN A 174 -12.27 -15.85 7.07
N HIS A 175 -12.38 -14.81 7.89
CA HIS A 175 -12.18 -13.41 7.57
C HIS A 175 -11.02 -12.87 8.39
N ARG A 176 -10.07 -12.21 7.74
CA ARG A 176 -8.99 -11.46 8.40
C ARG A 176 -8.90 -10.10 7.74
N THR A 177 -9.06 -9.06 8.53
CA THR A 177 -9.06 -7.67 8.05
C THR A 177 -8.00 -6.89 8.82
N GLU A 178 -7.14 -6.22 8.08
CA GLU A 178 -6.13 -5.30 8.58
C GLU A 178 -6.49 -3.89 8.14
N ASN A 179 -6.52 -2.97 9.09
CA ASN A 179 -6.64 -1.53 8.83
C ASN A 179 -5.36 -0.83 9.28
N VAL A 180 -4.76 -0.07 8.37
CA VAL A 180 -3.52 0.66 8.60
C VAL A 180 -3.76 2.15 8.40
N LYS A 181 -3.60 2.94 9.49
CA LYS A 181 -3.62 4.40 9.44
C LYS A 181 -2.20 4.94 9.50
N VAL A 182 -1.87 5.79 8.54
CA VAL A 182 -0.53 6.39 8.38
C VAL A 182 -0.65 7.90 8.44
N TYR A 183 0.11 8.52 9.33
CA TYR A 183 0.25 9.97 9.45
C TYR A 183 1.70 10.34 9.19
N THR A 184 1.93 11.29 8.29
CA THR A 184 3.29 11.77 7.99
C THR A 184 3.35 13.29 7.99
N LEU A 185 4.51 13.79 8.43
CA LEU A 185 4.93 15.19 8.30
C LEU A 185 6.35 15.21 7.78
N ASN A 186 6.58 15.93 6.66
CA ASN A 186 7.90 16.20 6.14
C ASN A 186 8.06 17.72 6.00
N LEU A 187 9.16 18.25 6.49
CA LEU A 187 9.58 19.62 6.28
C LEU A 187 10.98 19.59 5.66
N ASP A 188 11.06 19.98 4.39
CA ASP A 188 12.28 19.99 3.61
C ASP A 188 12.64 21.44 3.31
N MET A 189 13.90 21.82 3.51
CA MET A 189 14.41 23.13 3.21
C MET A 189 15.71 23.04 2.40
N SER A 190 15.90 23.97 1.46
CA SER A 190 17.17 24.13 0.76
C SER A 190 17.66 25.57 0.83
N LYS A 191 19.00 25.73 0.95
CA LYS A 191 19.69 27.00 0.96
C LYS A 191 20.91 26.95 0.08
N ASN A 192 21.00 27.86 -0.87
CA ASN A 192 22.19 28.07 -1.68
C ASN A 192 23.08 29.17 -1.06
N ILE A 193 24.36 28.89 -0.96
CA ILE A 193 25.38 29.78 -0.41
C ILE A 193 26.61 29.76 -1.35
N GLY A 194 26.65 30.67 -2.33
CA GLY A 194 27.65 30.59 -3.40
C GLY A 194 27.54 29.28 -4.17
N GLU A 195 28.65 28.56 -4.29
CA GLU A 195 28.76 27.27 -4.98
C GLU A 195 28.34 26.07 -4.09
N GLN A 196 27.65 26.33 -2.99
CA GLN A 196 27.20 25.30 -2.04
C GLN A 196 25.70 25.26 -1.95
N GLU A 197 25.14 24.06 -1.94
CA GLU A 197 23.72 23.80 -1.64
C GLU A 197 23.62 23.00 -0.35
N LEU A 198 22.86 23.50 0.61
CA LEU A 198 22.47 22.80 1.81
C LEU A 198 21.00 22.38 1.69
N ARG A 199 20.69 21.10 1.95
CA ARG A 199 19.33 20.58 2.07
C ARG A 199 19.18 19.93 3.44
N TYR A 200 18.16 20.30 4.18
CA TYR A 200 17.94 19.81 5.53
C TYR A 200 16.45 19.76 5.85
N GLY A 201 16.10 18.91 6.79
CA GLY A 201 14.71 18.73 7.11
C GLY A 201 14.46 17.79 8.26
N ILE A 202 13.18 17.63 8.53
CA ILE A 202 12.64 16.67 9.49
C ILE A 202 11.56 15.82 8.85
N GLU A 203 11.50 14.56 9.26
CA GLU A 203 10.48 13.61 8.86
C GLU A 203 9.88 12.97 10.10
N LEU A 204 8.55 12.97 10.19
CA LEU A 204 7.80 12.28 11.23
C LEU A 204 6.83 11.34 10.56
N ALA A 205 6.74 10.10 11.06
CA ALA A 205 5.74 9.16 10.63
C ALA A 205 5.17 8.41 11.84
N HIS A 206 3.85 8.18 11.81
CA HIS A 206 3.15 7.34 12.77
C HIS A 206 2.21 6.40 12.04
N ASN A 207 2.43 5.09 12.19
CA ASN A 207 1.61 4.03 11.62
C ASN A 207 0.89 3.31 12.75
N ARG A 208 -0.41 3.05 12.58
CA ARG A 208 -1.20 2.22 13.47
C ARG A 208 -1.85 1.10 12.68
N VAL A 209 -1.69 -0.13 13.16
CA VAL A 209 -2.29 -1.33 12.58
C VAL A 209 -3.31 -1.89 13.56
N GLU A 210 -4.52 -2.12 13.07
CA GLU A 210 -5.58 -2.86 13.74
C GLU A 210 -5.86 -4.12 12.92
N SER A 211 -5.95 -5.27 13.57
CA SER A 211 -6.20 -6.56 12.91
C SER A 211 -7.35 -7.25 13.61
N VAL A 212 -8.36 -7.62 12.84
CA VAL A 212 -9.53 -8.36 13.31
C VAL A 212 -9.64 -9.66 12.52
N ALA A 213 -9.99 -10.74 13.21
CA ALA A 213 -10.17 -12.02 12.56
C ALA A 213 -11.31 -12.81 13.18
N GLU A 214 -12.17 -13.32 12.34
CA GLU A 214 -13.30 -14.17 12.69
C GLU A 214 -13.54 -15.25 11.64
N LYS A 215 -14.22 -16.30 11.99
CA LYS A 215 -14.80 -17.26 11.06
C LYS A 215 -16.32 -17.18 11.13
N GLU A 216 -16.95 -17.20 9.97
CA GLU A 216 -18.39 -17.20 9.81
C GLU A 216 -18.84 -18.58 9.32
N ASN A 217 -19.85 -19.15 9.95
CA ASN A 217 -20.54 -20.31 9.40
C ASN A 217 -21.54 -19.82 8.35
N ILE A 218 -21.26 -20.08 7.07
CA ILE A 218 -22.06 -19.58 5.94
C ILE A 218 -23.48 -20.16 5.87
N ASP A 219 -23.79 -21.21 6.63
CA ASP A 219 -25.13 -21.81 6.69
C ASP A 219 -25.99 -21.24 7.82
N THR A 220 -25.37 -20.90 8.95
CA THR A 220 -26.05 -20.43 10.17
C THR A 220 -25.78 -18.97 10.50
N GLN A 221 -24.82 -18.33 9.82
CA GLN A 221 -24.34 -16.97 10.07
C GLN A 221 -23.74 -16.78 11.48
N LEU A 222 -23.40 -17.87 12.17
CA LEU A 222 -22.72 -17.81 13.45
C LEU A 222 -21.27 -17.38 13.22
N THR A 223 -20.80 -16.41 13.99
CA THR A 223 -19.41 -15.94 13.96
C THR A 223 -18.66 -16.33 15.24
N GLU A 224 -17.39 -16.69 15.08
CA GLU A 224 -16.48 -17.00 16.18
C GLU A 224 -15.11 -16.32 15.92
N PRO A 225 -14.43 -15.81 16.94
CA PRO A 225 -13.10 -15.22 16.78
C PRO A 225 -12.08 -16.28 16.37
N ILE A 226 -11.08 -15.86 15.58
CA ILE A 226 -9.90 -16.66 15.22
C ILE A 226 -8.63 -15.84 15.38
N SER A 227 -7.46 -16.47 15.19
CA SER A 227 -6.18 -15.79 15.28
C SER A 227 -6.03 -14.68 14.23
N THR A 228 -5.64 -13.50 14.70
CA THR A 228 -5.29 -12.35 13.87
C THR A 228 -3.89 -12.49 13.26
N ARG A 229 -3.57 -11.68 12.24
CA ARG A 229 -2.24 -11.66 11.61
C ARG A 229 -1.26 -10.71 12.29
N TYR A 230 -1.78 -9.67 12.92
CA TYR A 230 -1.05 -8.72 13.74
C TYR A 230 -1.57 -8.81 15.18
N PRO A 231 -0.87 -8.26 16.16
CA PRO A 231 -1.30 -8.28 17.57
C PRO A 231 -2.75 -7.78 17.72
N ALA A 232 -3.60 -8.58 18.37
CA ALA A 232 -5.03 -8.34 18.47
C ALA A 232 -5.38 -7.02 19.20
N GLY A 233 -4.57 -6.59 20.16
CA GLY A 233 -4.69 -5.30 20.83
C GLY A 233 -4.14 -4.11 20.03
N GLY A 234 -3.70 -4.36 18.79
CA GLY A 234 -3.15 -3.36 17.90
C GLY A 234 -1.64 -3.18 18.01
N ALA A 235 -1.06 -2.63 16.96
CA ALA A 235 0.36 -2.28 16.91
C ALA A 235 0.55 -0.88 16.32
N SER A 236 1.62 -0.21 16.72
CA SER A 236 2.00 1.09 16.18
C SER A 236 3.49 1.20 15.99
N MET A 237 3.89 1.93 14.96
CA MET A 237 5.28 2.28 14.69
C MET A 237 5.38 3.78 14.45
N SER A 238 6.20 4.45 15.25
CA SER A 238 6.50 5.87 15.07
C SER A 238 7.97 6.02 14.68
N SER A 239 8.25 6.93 13.77
CA SER A 239 9.62 7.33 13.44
C SER A 239 9.76 8.84 13.41
N ALA A 240 10.92 9.34 13.84
CA ALA A 240 11.32 10.73 13.72
C ALA A 240 12.74 10.75 13.16
N ALA A 241 12.97 11.59 12.16
CA ALA A 241 14.29 11.78 11.59
C ALA A 241 14.59 13.25 11.35
N ALA A 242 15.88 13.60 11.46
CA ALA A 242 16.42 14.86 11.00
C ALA A 242 17.62 14.56 10.08
N TYR A 243 17.77 15.37 9.05
CA TYR A 243 18.82 15.19 8.07
C TYR A 243 19.39 16.52 7.59
N LEU A 244 20.64 16.45 7.14
CA LEU A 244 21.34 17.50 6.44
C LEU A 244 22.14 16.86 5.31
N THR A 245 22.04 17.40 4.11
CA THR A 245 22.91 17.08 2.98
C THR A 245 23.54 18.35 2.46
N HIS A 246 24.75 18.22 1.97
CA HIS A 246 25.53 19.29 1.43
C HIS A 246 26.10 18.89 0.09
N SER A 247 26.03 19.78 -0.89
CA SER A 247 26.65 19.65 -2.20
C SER A 247 27.49 20.88 -2.42
N TRP A 248 28.77 20.70 -2.74
CA TRP A 248 29.72 21.79 -2.97
C TRP A 248 30.41 21.61 -4.33
N GLU A 249 30.15 22.53 -5.24
CA GLU A 249 30.90 22.68 -6.49
C GLU A 249 32.23 23.35 -6.20
N ILE A 250 33.27 22.53 -5.87
CA ILE A 250 34.60 23.04 -5.50
C ILE A 250 35.21 23.83 -6.66
N ASN A 251 34.98 23.32 -7.87
CA ASN A 251 35.29 23.99 -9.15
C ASN A 251 34.55 23.23 -10.27
N ASP A 252 34.73 23.64 -11.54
CA ASP A 252 34.08 23.08 -12.73
C ASP A 252 34.28 21.55 -12.88
N LYS A 253 35.27 20.96 -12.20
CA LYS A 253 35.62 19.54 -12.32
C LYS A 253 35.27 18.70 -11.11
N TRP A 254 35.09 19.28 -9.97
CA TRP A 254 34.94 18.54 -8.72
C TRP A 254 33.74 19.01 -7.93
N ILE A 255 32.86 18.04 -7.61
CA ILE A 255 31.71 18.24 -6.73
C ILE A 255 31.84 17.31 -5.54
N LEU A 256 31.79 17.85 -4.33
CA LEU A 256 31.71 17.09 -3.08
C LEU A 256 30.25 17.01 -2.65
N ASN A 257 29.80 15.80 -2.35
CA ASN A 257 28.48 15.54 -1.75
C ASN A 257 28.69 14.84 -0.41
N ASP A 258 28.08 15.35 0.62
CA ASP A 258 28.06 14.71 1.94
C ASP A 258 26.69 14.82 2.60
N GLY A 259 26.44 13.97 3.59
CA GLY A 259 25.16 13.96 4.25
C GLY A 259 25.17 13.22 5.57
N LEU A 260 24.29 13.64 6.44
CA LEU A 260 24.07 13.11 7.77
C LEU A 260 22.58 12.97 8.03
N ARG A 261 22.15 11.83 8.56
CA ARG A 261 20.77 11.58 8.97
C ARG A 261 20.75 10.81 10.28
N TYR A 262 20.00 11.30 11.26
CA TYR A 262 19.65 10.55 12.44
C TYR A 262 18.17 10.13 12.37
N THR A 263 17.89 8.87 12.61
CA THR A 263 16.52 8.33 12.66
C THR A 263 16.31 7.62 13.98
N TYR A 264 15.20 7.91 14.63
CA TYR A 264 14.73 7.22 15.84
C TYR A 264 13.39 6.54 15.54
N THR A 265 13.25 5.28 15.94
CA THR A 265 12.05 4.46 15.73
C THR A 265 11.55 3.91 17.05
N LEU A 266 10.24 3.94 17.24
CA LEU A 266 9.51 3.38 18.37
C LEU A 266 8.41 2.45 17.84
N LEU A 267 8.52 1.16 18.15
CA LEU A 267 7.48 0.16 17.88
C LEU A 267 6.80 -0.24 19.19
N LYS A 268 5.48 -0.29 19.17
CA LYS A 268 4.65 -0.81 20.27
C LYS A 268 3.66 -1.81 19.71
N ALA A 269 3.44 -2.92 20.45
CA ALA A 269 2.44 -3.91 20.12
C ALA A 269 1.76 -4.43 21.39
N ASN A 270 0.43 -4.61 21.31
CA ASN A 270 -0.38 -5.18 22.37
C ASN A 270 -0.97 -6.51 21.88
N PHE A 271 -0.72 -7.60 22.61
CA PHE A 271 -1.12 -8.95 22.25
C PHE A 271 -2.40 -9.42 22.95
N GLU A 272 -3.04 -8.57 23.72
CA GLU A 272 -4.33 -8.91 24.35
C GLU A 272 -5.49 -8.86 23.34
N PRO A 273 -6.44 -9.84 23.38
CA PRO A 273 -6.43 -11.02 24.25
C PRO A 273 -5.42 -12.08 23.80
N LEU A 274 -4.90 -12.89 24.74
CA LEU A 274 -3.90 -13.94 24.50
C LEU A 274 -4.51 -15.30 24.13
N ASP A 275 -5.78 -15.36 23.78
CA ASP A 275 -6.54 -16.61 23.58
C ASP A 275 -5.93 -17.54 22.51
N PHE A 276 -5.35 -16.96 21.47
CA PHE A 276 -4.74 -17.72 20.37
C PHE A 276 -3.21 -17.84 20.47
N TYR A 277 -2.58 -16.93 21.19
CA TYR A 277 -1.12 -16.87 21.34
C TYR A 277 -0.79 -16.61 22.80
N PRO A 278 -0.61 -17.66 23.62
CA PRO A 278 -0.34 -17.52 25.05
C PRO A 278 1.13 -17.11 25.29
N PHE A 279 1.49 -15.91 24.87
CA PHE A 279 2.81 -15.34 25.15
C PHE A 279 2.95 -15.03 26.65
N PRO A 280 4.18 -15.08 27.23
CA PRO A 280 4.44 -14.71 28.61
C PRO A 280 4.39 -13.20 28.85
N PHE A 281 3.97 -12.43 27.89
CA PHE A 281 3.84 -10.95 27.91
C PHE A 281 2.61 -10.51 27.12
N THR A 282 2.01 -9.38 27.52
CA THR A 282 0.85 -8.79 26.84
C THR A 282 1.24 -7.65 25.92
N ASN A 283 2.39 -7.04 26.09
CA ASN A 283 2.86 -5.95 25.26
C ASN A 283 4.37 -5.96 25.09
N ILE A 284 4.83 -5.40 23.99
CA ILE A 284 6.25 -5.14 23.74
C ILE A 284 6.43 -3.68 23.29
N THR A 285 7.61 -3.16 23.61
CA THR A 285 8.09 -1.86 23.13
C THR A 285 9.52 -2.03 22.66
N GLN A 286 9.78 -1.66 21.41
CA GLN A 286 11.14 -1.67 20.84
C GLN A 286 11.51 -0.23 20.44
N LYS A 287 12.71 0.18 20.77
CA LYS A 287 13.29 1.48 20.44
C LYS A 287 14.60 1.27 19.70
N ALA A 288 14.82 2.01 18.64
CA ALA A 288 16.06 1.98 17.90
C ALA A 288 16.42 3.39 17.40
N GLY A 289 17.70 3.72 17.43
CA GLY A 289 18.25 4.95 16.88
C GLY A 289 19.41 4.61 15.95
N ALA A 290 19.50 5.29 14.80
CA ALA A 290 20.60 5.07 13.85
C ALA A 290 21.08 6.43 13.29
N LEU A 291 22.39 6.58 13.24
CA LEU A 291 23.06 7.67 12.55
C LEU A 291 23.63 7.13 11.25
N ASN A 292 23.21 7.71 10.14
CA ASN A 292 23.70 7.38 8.81
C ASN A 292 24.49 8.59 8.26
N ARG A 293 25.55 8.31 7.55
CA ARG A 293 26.36 9.31 6.87
C ARG A 293 26.80 8.82 5.49
N ASN A 294 26.97 9.74 4.58
CA ASN A 294 27.56 9.48 3.27
C ASN A 294 28.54 10.58 2.93
N ILE A 295 29.51 10.27 2.08
CA ILE A 295 30.42 11.21 1.42
C ILE A 295 30.69 10.69 0.01
N GLY A 296 30.64 11.54 -0.97
CA GLY A 296 30.91 11.23 -2.37
C GLY A 296 31.66 12.37 -3.03
N LEU A 297 32.58 12.05 -3.93
CA LEU A 297 33.28 13.01 -4.76
C LEU A 297 33.01 12.69 -6.22
N VAL A 298 32.55 13.66 -6.97
CA VAL A 298 32.29 13.55 -8.40
C VAL A 298 33.38 14.30 -9.15
N PHE A 299 33.99 13.63 -10.13
CA PHE A 299 34.90 14.23 -11.06
C PHE A 299 34.27 14.34 -12.44
N LEU A 300 34.20 15.55 -12.97
CA LEU A 300 33.72 15.86 -14.32
C LEU A 300 34.95 16.10 -15.21
N PRO A 301 35.34 15.13 -16.05
CA PRO A 301 36.40 15.37 -17.03
C PRO A 301 35.94 16.44 -18.01
N ASN A 302 36.87 17.29 -18.45
CA ASN A 302 36.58 18.25 -19.53
C ASN A 302 36.23 17.45 -20.79
N ASP A 303 35.26 17.99 -21.53
CA ASP A 303 35.01 17.58 -22.92
C ASP A 303 36.20 17.96 -23.82
#